data_261c9584068d6051f4d3e99e412c6581
#
_entry.id   261c9584068d6051f4d3e99e412c6581
#
_cell.length_a   1.000
_cell.length_b   1.000
_cell.length_c   1.000
_cell.angle_alpha   90.00
_cell.angle_beta   90.00
_cell.angle_gamma   90.00
#
_symmetry.space_group_name_H-M   'P 1'
#
loop_
_entity.id
_entity.type
_entity.pdbx_description
1 polymer ?
#
loop_
_entity_poly.entity_id
_entity_poly.type
_entity_poly.pdbx_seq_one_letter_code
_entity_poly.pdbx_strand_id
1 'polypeptide(L)'
;MSEPSLVPELLITDIESRINFWCTLCDFSIQYERREEGFAYLVSGNTHIMLEQRGFSRNWITGDLDVPYGRGINFQISIESVDLIVNRLQQQKWPLYMDPEEKWYQKGDREVGVRQFLVQDPDGYLLRFSEHLGERSL
;
A
#
# COMPACT_ATOMS: atom_id res chain seq x y z
N MET A 1 6.93 -21.01 -6.00
CA MET A 1 6.79 -20.01 -4.93
C MET A 1 5.36 -19.97 -4.45
N SER A 2 5.17 -20.06 -3.15
CA SER A 2 3.81 -20.10 -2.61
C SER A 2 3.21 -18.69 -2.53
N GLU A 3 1.89 -18.61 -2.69
CA GLU A 3 1.15 -17.39 -2.47
C GLU A 3 1.15 -17.07 -0.97
N PRO A 4 1.05 -15.79 -0.58
CA PRO A 4 0.90 -15.45 0.82
C PRO A 4 -0.43 -15.95 1.36
N SER A 5 -0.45 -16.35 2.61
CA SER A 5 -1.67 -16.89 3.22
C SER A 5 -2.63 -15.79 3.64
N LEU A 6 -2.19 -14.54 3.68
CA LEU A 6 -3.05 -13.40 4.00
C LEU A 6 -2.98 -12.40 2.87
N VAL A 7 -4.14 -12.07 2.29
CA VAL A 7 -4.22 -11.07 1.22
C VAL A 7 -5.35 -10.11 1.56
N PRO A 8 -5.04 -8.85 1.85
CA PRO A 8 -6.09 -7.85 2.08
C PRO A 8 -6.85 -7.56 0.79
N GLU A 9 -8.15 -7.40 0.90
CA GLU A 9 -8.98 -6.92 -0.19
C GLU A 9 -9.56 -5.58 0.20
N LEU A 10 -9.21 -4.55 -0.56
CA LEU A 10 -9.61 -3.18 -0.28
C LEU A 10 -10.76 -2.80 -1.20
N LEU A 11 -11.87 -2.34 -0.60
CA LEU A 11 -12.94 -1.74 -1.39
C LEU A 11 -12.52 -0.35 -1.82
N ILE A 12 -12.73 -0.04 -3.10
CA ILE A 12 -12.34 1.22 -3.69
C ILE A 12 -13.52 1.81 -4.46
N THR A 13 -13.40 3.07 -4.85
CA THR A 13 -14.50 3.76 -5.53
C THR A 13 -14.41 3.69 -7.05
N ASP A 14 -13.20 3.59 -7.63
CA ASP A 14 -13.02 3.56 -9.08
C ASP A 14 -11.77 2.78 -9.44
N ILE A 15 -11.94 1.62 -10.08
CA ILE A 15 -10.83 0.71 -10.35
C ILE A 15 -9.78 1.32 -11.28
N GLU A 16 -10.20 2.10 -12.28
CA GLU A 16 -9.27 2.64 -13.27
C GLU A 16 -8.25 3.59 -12.63
N SER A 17 -8.73 4.56 -11.87
CA SER A 17 -7.84 5.54 -11.25
C SER A 17 -7.02 4.94 -10.12
N ARG A 18 -7.55 3.92 -9.43
CA ARG A 18 -6.82 3.28 -8.33
C ARG A 18 -5.69 2.41 -8.85
N ILE A 19 -5.90 1.73 -9.97
CA ILE A 19 -4.81 1.00 -10.62
C ILE A 19 -3.69 1.95 -11.01
N ASN A 20 -4.03 3.14 -11.52
CA ASN A 20 -3.00 4.13 -11.84
C ASN A 20 -2.18 4.51 -10.61
N PHE A 21 -2.84 4.76 -9.47
CA PHE A 21 -2.12 5.11 -8.24
C PHE A 21 -1.23 3.95 -7.80
N TRP A 22 -1.79 2.77 -7.65
CA TRP A 22 -1.06 1.63 -7.11
C TRP A 22 0.05 1.13 -8.03
N CYS A 23 -0.21 1.09 -9.33
CA CYS A 23 0.76 0.52 -10.29
C CYS A 23 1.73 1.56 -10.81
N THR A 24 1.23 2.71 -11.28
CA THR A 24 2.10 3.71 -11.88
C THR A 24 2.90 4.47 -10.84
N LEU A 25 2.29 4.84 -9.71
CA LEU A 25 2.98 5.63 -8.69
C LEU A 25 3.65 4.76 -7.63
N CYS A 26 3.02 3.67 -7.20
CA CYS A 26 3.50 2.86 -6.09
C CYS A 26 4.20 1.56 -6.53
N ASP A 27 4.39 1.38 -7.82
CA ASP A 27 5.22 0.30 -8.37
C ASP A 27 4.67 -1.11 -8.16
N PHE A 28 3.34 -1.22 -8.06
CA PHE A 28 2.69 -2.53 -8.07
C PHE A 28 2.48 -2.99 -9.51
N SER A 29 2.35 -4.31 -9.70
CA SER A 29 2.02 -4.91 -10.99
C SER A 29 0.70 -5.65 -10.87
N ILE A 30 -0.04 -5.73 -11.96
CA ILE A 30 -1.27 -6.52 -12.01
C ILE A 30 -0.89 -7.97 -12.27
N GLN A 31 -1.21 -8.85 -11.31
CA GLN A 31 -1.01 -10.28 -11.51
C GLN A 31 -2.13 -10.86 -12.36
N TYR A 32 -3.37 -10.48 -12.08
CA TYR A 32 -4.52 -10.75 -12.91
C TYR A 32 -5.64 -9.77 -12.54
N GLU A 33 -6.64 -9.65 -13.40
CA GLU A 33 -7.71 -8.70 -13.18
C GLU A 33 -9.01 -9.18 -13.82
N ARG A 34 -10.10 -8.64 -13.33
CA ARG A 34 -11.44 -8.77 -13.93
C ARG A 34 -12.04 -7.39 -13.97
N ARG A 35 -11.61 -6.57 -14.95
CA ARG A 35 -12.00 -5.14 -15.03
C ARG A 35 -13.50 -4.97 -15.11
N GLU A 36 -14.19 -5.88 -15.81
CA GLU A 36 -15.65 -5.86 -15.94
C GLU A 36 -16.36 -6.10 -14.61
N GLU A 37 -15.65 -6.65 -13.63
CA GLU A 37 -16.18 -6.83 -12.27
C GLU A 37 -15.56 -5.82 -11.29
N GLY A 38 -14.77 -4.87 -11.78
CA GLY A 38 -14.13 -3.88 -10.94
C GLY A 38 -13.06 -4.46 -10.03
N PHE A 39 -12.37 -5.52 -10.47
CA PHE A 39 -11.44 -6.27 -9.62
C PHE A 39 -10.04 -6.31 -10.22
N ALA A 40 -9.02 -6.17 -9.36
CA ALA A 40 -7.62 -6.39 -9.74
C ALA A 40 -6.85 -7.00 -8.58
N TYR A 41 -5.97 -7.94 -8.92
CA TYR A 41 -5.05 -8.56 -7.96
C TYR A 41 -3.65 -7.99 -8.24
N LEU A 42 -3.10 -7.28 -7.27
CA LEU A 42 -1.84 -6.53 -7.42
C LEU A 42 -0.74 -7.14 -6.59
N VAL A 43 0.49 -7.08 -7.11
CA VAL A 43 1.67 -7.60 -6.41
C VAL A 43 2.82 -6.61 -6.50
N SER A 44 3.64 -6.58 -5.46
CA SER A 44 4.91 -5.88 -5.41
C SER A 44 5.83 -6.71 -4.53
N GLY A 45 6.84 -7.37 -5.14
CA GLY A 45 7.61 -8.37 -4.42
C GLY A 45 6.68 -9.48 -3.95
N ASN A 46 6.70 -9.76 -2.64
CA ASN A 46 5.77 -10.73 -2.06
C ASN A 46 4.59 -10.06 -1.33
N THR A 47 4.38 -8.76 -1.58
CA THR A 47 3.18 -8.06 -1.12
C THR A 47 2.06 -8.29 -2.12
N HIS A 48 0.93 -8.79 -1.65
CA HIS A 48 -0.24 -9.06 -2.48
C HIS A 48 -1.43 -8.30 -1.92
N ILE A 49 -2.16 -7.63 -2.79
CA ILE A 49 -3.35 -6.84 -2.42
C ILE A 49 -4.39 -6.99 -3.51
N MET A 50 -5.65 -7.14 -3.11
CA MET A 50 -6.77 -7.13 -4.03
C MET A 50 -7.49 -5.79 -3.94
N LEU A 51 -7.91 -5.26 -5.09
CA LEU A 51 -8.77 -4.08 -5.17
C LEU A 51 -10.11 -4.50 -5.76
N GLU A 52 -11.20 -4.06 -5.15
CA GLU A 52 -12.54 -4.34 -5.65
C GLU A 52 -13.38 -3.09 -5.58
N GLN A 53 -13.96 -2.70 -6.72
CA GLN A 53 -14.79 -1.50 -6.79
C GLN A 53 -16.15 -1.75 -6.14
N ARG A 54 -16.60 -0.80 -5.34
CA ARG A 54 -17.91 -0.88 -4.68
C ARG A 54 -19.03 -0.96 -5.71
N GLY A 55 -20.04 -1.77 -5.40
CA GLY A 55 -21.26 -1.82 -6.17
C GLY A 55 -21.29 -2.83 -7.30
N PHE A 56 -20.19 -3.53 -7.60
CA PHE A 56 -20.17 -4.50 -8.69
C PHE A 56 -20.53 -5.90 -8.25
N SER A 57 -20.17 -6.28 -7.02
CA SER A 57 -20.46 -7.60 -6.52
C SER A 57 -20.77 -7.52 -5.04
N ARG A 58 -20.73 -8.67 -4.38
CA ARG A 58 -20.99 -8.73 -2.96
C ARG A 58 -19.85 -8.09 -2.19
N ASN A 59 -20.12 -6.92 -1.64
CA ASN A 59 -19.14 -6.19 -0.83
C ASN A 59 -19.44 -6.45 0.65
N TRP A 60 -18.49 -7.05 1.35
CA TRP A 60 -18.64 -7.32 2.77
C TRP A 60 -18.27 -6.05 3.55
N ILE A 61 -19.29 -5.23 3.84
CA ILE A 61 -19.10 -3.97 4.55
C ILE A 61 -19.73 -4.13 5.93
N THR A 62 -18.91 -3.94 6.96
CA THR A 62 -19.34 -4.16 8.34
C THR A 62 -19.98 -2.94 8.99
N GLY A 63 -19.93 -1.79 8.33
CA GLY A 63 -20.53 -0.54 8.81
C GLY A 63 -20.46 0.49 7.72
N ASP A 64 -20.88 1.71 8.02
CA ASP A 64 -20.86 2.80 7.04
C ASP A 64 -19.41 3.05 6.58
N LEU A 65 -19.24 3.20 5.27
CA LEU A 65 -17.93 3.34 4.66
C LEU A 65 -17.78 4.77 4.13
N ASP A 66 -17.06 5.59 4.88
CA ASP A 66 -16.80 6.99 4.56
C ASP A 66 -15.31 7.23 4.34
N VAL A 67 -14.98 8.15 3.44
CA VAL A 67 -13.59 8.56 3.21
C VAL A 67 -13.08 9.33 4.43
N PRO A 68 -11.87 9.09 4.91
CA PRO A 68 -10.87 8.13 4.40
C PRO A 68 -11.20 6.69 4.81
N TYR A 69 -11.11 5.79 3.83
CA TYR A 69 -11.33 4.37 4.11
C TYR A 69 -10.17 3.80 4.92
N GLY A 70 -10.45 2.72 5.66
CA GLY A 70 -9.42 2.00 6.39
C GLY A 70 -8.87 2.71 7.61
N ARG A 71 -9.67 3.57 8.23
CA ARG A 71 -9.26 4.28 9.44
C ARG A 71 -8.87 3.31 10.54
N GLY A 72 -7.71 3.54 11.17
CA GLY A 72 -7.22 2.70 12.24
C GLY A 72 -6.31 1.59 11.79
N ILE A 73 -6.02 1.48 10.48
CA ILE A 73 -5.12 0.47 9.94
C ILE A 73 -4.14 1.12 8.98
N ASN A 74 -2.92 0.62 8.95
CA ASN A 74 -1.97 0.98 7.91
C ASN A 74 -1.32 -0.30 7.39
N PHE A 75 -0.87 -0.25 6.14
CA PHE A 75 -0.22 -1.40 5.51
C PHE A 75 1.25 -1.10 5.35
N GLN A 76 2.09 -1.88 6.03
CA GLN A 76 3.54 -1.76 5.85
C GLN A 76 3.95 -2.57 4.64
N ILE A 77 4.56 -1.89 3.68
CA ILE A 77 4.98 -2.48 2.42
C ILE A 77 6.48 -2.30 2.30
N SER A 78 7.22 -3.40 2.27
CA SER A 78 8.68 -3.36 2.12
C SER A 78 9.02 -3.12 0.66
N ILE A 79 9.91 -2.16 0.42
CA ILE A 79 10.34 -1.78 -0.94
C ILE A 79 11.85 -1.59 -0.94
N GLU A 80 12.44 -1.59 -2.14
CA GLU A 80 13.88 -1.42 -2.26
C GLU A 80 14.31 0.04 -2.19
N SER A 81 13.48 0.98 -2.65
CA SER A 81 13.83 2.40 -2.66
C SER A 81 12.63 3.26 -2.36
N VAL A 82 12.68 3.93 -1.21
CA VAL A 82 11.69 4.94 -0.85
C VAL A 82 11.72 6.09 -1.84
N ASP A 83 12.92 6.52 -2.25
CA ASP A 83 13.05 7.68 -3.14
C ASP A 83 12.38 7.48 -4.48
N LEU A 84 12.38 6.25 -5.01
CA LEU A 84 11.72 5.97 -6.28
C LEU A 84 10.23 6.33 -6.22
N ILE A 85 9.56 5.88 -5.18
CA ILE A 85 8.12 6.10 -5.05
C ILE A 85 7.84 7.56 -4.68
N VAL A 86 8.61 8.13 -3.76
CA VAL A 86 8.44 9.52 -3.37
C VAL A 86 8.58 10.44 -4.58
N ASN A 87 9.57 10.19 -5.45
CA ASN A 87 9.76 11.02 -6.64
C ASN A 87 8.57 10.94 -7.58
N ARG A 88 8.02 9.75 -7.78
CA ARG A 88 6.83 9.57 -8.63
C ARG A 88 5.62 10.31 -8.07
N LEU A 89 5.42 10.22 -6.75
CA LEU A 89 4.31 10.90 -6.09
C LEU A 89 4.47 12.42 -6.19
N GLN A 90 5.69 12.93 -5.98
CA GLN A 90 5.95 14.36 -6.07
C GLN A 90 5.74 14.90 -7.49
N GLN A 91 6.11 14.13 -8.50
CA GLN A 91 5.89 14.53 -9.90
C GLN A 91 4.39 14.69 -10.21
N GLN A 92 3.54 13.91 -9.55
CA GLN A 92 2.10 14.00 -9.69
C GLN A 92 1.47 14.93 -8.66
N LYS A 93 2.29 15.63 -7.86
CA LYS A 93 1.82 16.54 -6.80
C LYS A 93 0.91 15.84 -5.80
N TRP A 94 1.18 14.56 -5.55
CA TRP A 94 0.42 13.77 -4.59
C TRP A 94 1.00 14.00 -3.18
N PRO A 95 0.20 14.51 -2.23
CA PRO A 95 0.76 14.84 -0.91
C PRO A 95 1.09 13.59 -0.11
N LEU A 96 2.17 13.65 0.66
CA LEU A 96 2.52 12.59 1.58
C LEU A 96 1.82 12.85 2.91
N TYR A 97 1.42 11.78 3.60
CA TYR A 97 0.88 11.89 4.94
C TYR A 97 2.00 12.19 5.94
N MET A 98 3.14 11.54 5.75
CA MET A 98 4.35 11.79 6.55
C MET A 98 5.56 11.73 5.62
N ASP A 99 6.43 12.72 5.71
CA ASP A 99 7.65 12.78 4.90
C ASP A 99 8.59 11.63 5.27
N PRO A 100 9.50 11.26 4.35
CA PRO A 100 10.48 10.20 4.65
C PRO A 100 11.27 10.52 5.91
N GLU A 101 11.42 9.50 6.74
CA GLU A 101 12.23 9.57 7.97
C GLU A 101 13.04 8.31 8.11
N GLU A 102 14.16 8.39 8.80
CA GLU A 102 14.92 7.23 9.22
C GLU A 102 14.54 6.91 10.66
N LYS A 103 14.23 5.65 10.93
CA LYS A 103 13.79 5.23 12.26
C LYS A 103 14.43 3.91 12.61
N TRP A 104 14.87 3.78 13.85
CA TRP A 104 15.44 2.53 14.37
C TRP A 104 14.50 2.02 15.45
N TYR A 105 14.03 0.78 15.27
CA TYR A 105 13.08 0.14 16.17
C TYR A 105 13.78 -0.98 16.92
N GLN A 106 13.49 -1.10 18.21
CA GLN A 106 14.03 -2.20 19.01
C GLN A 106 13.40 -3.51 18.59
N LYS A 107 14.25 -4.53 18.40
CA LYS A 107 13.83 -5.86 18.02
C LYS A 107 14.66 -6.83 18.85
N GLY A 108 14.13 -7.22 20.05
CA GLY A 108 14.88 -8.03 20.99
C GLY A 108 16.08 -7.26 21.53
N ASP A 109 17.28 -7.82 21.35
CA ASP A 109 18.54 -7.22 21.78
C ASP A 109 19.23 -6.39 20.69
N ARG A 110 18.53 -6.12 19.60
CA ARG A 110 19.05 -5.37 18.48
C ARG A 110 18.07 -4.26 18.07
N GLU A 111 18.51 -3.42 17.14
CA GLU A 111 17.65 -2.45 16.50
C GLU A 111 17.63 -2.72 14.99
N VAL A 112 16.46 -2.55 14.38
CA VAL A 112 16.31 -2.60 12.92
C VAL A 112 16.03 -1.20 12.42
N GLY A 113 16.79 -0.79 11.41
CA GLY A 113 16.67 0.54 10.81
C GLY A 113 15.85 0.50 9.53
N VAL A 114 14.98 1.49 9.39
CA VAL A 114 14.17 1.65 8.20
C VAL A 114 14.14 3.11 7.78
N ARG A 115 14.03 3.32 6.48
CA ARG A 115 13.65 4.61 5.91
C ARG A 115 12.21 4.44 5.45
N GLN A 116 11.31 5.26 5.97
CA GLN A 116 9.87 5.05 5.75
C GLN A 116 9.14 6.36 5.54
N PHE A 117 8.02 6.28 4.85
CA PHE A 117 7.09 7.39 4.71
C PHE A 117 5.66 6.87 4.64
N LEU A 118 4.70 7.76 4.83
CA LEU A 118 3.29 7.41 4.78
C LEU A 118 2.61 8.19 3.68
N VAL A 119 1.70 7.53 2.98
CA VAL A 119 0.88 8.15 1.94
C VAL A 119 -0.49 7.50 1.97
N GLN A 120 -1.53 8.28 1.68
CA GLN A 120 -2.88 7.74 1.54
C GLN A 120 -3.18 7.52 0.06
N ASP A 121 -3.82 6.38 -0.24
CA ASP A 121 -4.30 6.16 -1.58
C ASP A 121 -5.53 7.05 -1.83
N PRO A 122 -6.08 7.10 -3.08
CA PRO A 122 -7.18 8.02 -3.36
C PRO A 122 -8.44 7.80 -2.52
N ASP A 123 -8.64 6.61 -1.96
CA ASP A 123 -9.78 6.33 -1.08
C ASP A 123 -9.46 6.56 0.39
N GLY A 124 -8.20 6.83 0.72
CA GLY A 124 -7.80 7.14 2.08
C GLY A 124 -7.06 6.05 2.82
N TYR A 125 -6.85 4.88 2.20
CA TYR A 125 -6.08 3.82 2.84
C TYR A 125 -4.65 4.29 3.10
N LEU A 126 -4.15 4.05 4.31
CA LEU A 126 -2.84 4.52 4.73
C LEU A 126 -1.78 3.49 4.43
N LEU A 127 -0.80 3.86 3.61
CA LEU A 127 0.29 2.98 3.19
C LEU A 127 1.58 3.44 3.84
N ARG A 128 2.30 2.51 4.45
CA ARG A 128 3.60 2.77 5.05
C ARG A 128 4.65 2.02 4.23
N PHE A 129 5.35 2.75 3.37
CA PHE A 129 6.42 2.18 2.56
C PHE A 129 7.71 2.22 3.37
N SER A 130 8.42 1.10 3.39
CA SER A 130 9.57 0.92 4.27
C SER A 130 10.73 0.29 3.51
N GLU A 131 11.88 0.96 3.60
CA GLU A 131 13.13 0.49 3.02
C GLU A 131 14.04 0.05 4.16
N HIS A 132 14.51 -1.20 4.12
CA HIS A 132 15.36 -1.77 5.17
C HIS A 132 16.76 -1.15 5.10
N LEU A 133 17.25 -0.64 6.22
CA LEU A 133 18.58 -0.04 6.29
C LEU A 133 19.63 -0.97 6.93
N GLY A 134 19.20 -1.95 7.73
CA GLY A 134 20.10 -2.87 8.39
C GLY A 134 19.72 -3.06 9.85
N GLU A 135 20.58 -3.77 10.57
CA GLU A 135 20.42 -4.00 12.01
C GLU A 135 21.69 -3.59 12.72
N ARG A 136 21.55 -3.23 13.99
CA ARG A 136 22.70 -2.88 14.84
C ARG A 136 22.41 -3.28 16.26
N SER A 137 23.48 -3.40 17.08
CA SER A 137 23.36 -3.69 18.50
C SER A 137 22.75 -2.51 19.25
N LEU A 138 22.04 -2.83 20.30
CA LEU A 138 21.52 -1.81 21.21
C LEU A 138 22.67 -1.16 21.99
#